data_b5a05a0457f828d7fcf404e9314cfa15
#
_entry.id   b5a05a0457f828d7fcf404e9314cfa15
#
_cell.length_a   1.000
_cell.length_b   1.000
_cell.length_c   1.000
_cell.angle_alpha   90.00
_cell.angle_beta   90.00
_cell.angle_gamma   90.00
#
_symmetry.space_group_name_H-M   'P 1'
#
loop_
_entity.id
_entity.type
_entity.pdbx_description
1 polymer ?
#
loop_
_entity_poly.entity_id
_entity_poly.type
_entity_poly.pdbx_seq_one_letter_code
_entity_poly.pdbx_strand_id
1 'polypeptide(L)'
;MVQKKPELYHAYIGSGLMANLSLSEELSYEFAMSEAQKHNDTVSINQLKQIGKPPYVSNSENTVTEAFEIERQIVMKYAPIKLDTNFNFIKSMFLDNGLTFSEKFTDMINSPEAYYPAAKILESTAIDMNLMRDIPELKVPVYILQGDNDHFTETSVAKVYFDSIIAPSKKWFLFENGTHGVQIEYPEKYRSIYINEILKN
;
A
#
# COMPACT_ATOMS: atom_id res chain seq x y z
N MET A 1 2.73 -8.54 -15.07
CA MET A 1 1.93 -8.60 -16.34
C MET A 1 2.35 -7.49 -17.27
N VAL A 2 2.33 -6.23 -16.89
CA VAL A 2 2.72 -5.06 -17.73
C VAL A 2 4.11 -5.21 -18.38
N GLN A 3 5.12 -5.68 -17.60
CA GLN A 3 6.46 -5.93 -18.14
C GLN A 3 6.49 -7.02 -19.24
N LYS A 4 5.66 -8.07 -19.09
CA LYS A 4 5.68 -9.23 -19.99
C LYS A 4 4.83 -9.04 -21.25
N LYS A 5 3.82 -8.17 -21.19
CA LYS A 5 2.83 -7.94 -22.25
C LYS A 5 2.48 -6.44 -22.32
N PRO A 6 3.49 -5.56 -22.54
CA PRO A 6 3.28 -4.11 -22.52
C PRO A 6 2.27 -3.63 -23.56
N GLU A 7 2.15 -4.34 -24.68
CA GLU A 7 1.20 -4.04 -25.78
C GLU A 7 -0.28 -4.13 -25.37
N LEU A 8 -0.59 -4.72 -24.20
CA LEU A 8 -1.95 -4.82 -23.67
C LEU A 8 -2.31 -3.68 -22.71
N TYR A 9 -1.37 -2.77 -22.41
CA TYR A 9 -1.53 -1.75 -21.40
C TYR A 9 -1.19 -0.36 -21.93
N HIS A 10 -2.02 0.62 -21.63
CA HIS A 10 -1.75 2.03 -21.97
C HIS A 10 -0.75 2.67 -21.00
N ALA A 11 -0.77 2.27 -19.75
CA ALA A 11 0.09 2.81 -18.70
C ALA A 11 0.20 1.85 -17.51
N TYR A 12 1.20 2.06 -16.67
CA TYR A 12 1.29 1.52 -15.31
C TYR A 12 0.98 2.62 -14.30
N ILE A 13 0.06 2.32 -13.39
CA ILE A 13 -0.34 3.24 -12.33
C ILE A 13 -0.09 2.54 -10.99
N GLY A 14 0.82 3.08 -10.20
CA GLY A 14 1.07 2.65 -8.81
C GLY A 14 0.43 3.65 -7.84
N SER A 15 -0.45 3.17 -6.97
CA SER A 15 -1.03 3.95 -5.88
C SER A 15 -0.67 3.26 -4.57
N GLY A 16 0.00 3.97 -3.65
CA GLY A 16 0.56 3.34 -2.47
C GLY A 16 1.50 2.19 -2.86
N LEU A 17 2.56 2.49 -3.63
CA LEU A 17 3.38 1.49 -4.29
C LEU A 17 4.35 0.78 -3.36
N MET A 18 4.16 -0.52 -3.14
CA MET A 18 5.17 -1.39 -2.51
C MET A 18 6.31 -1.67 -3.50
N ALA A 19 7.42 -0.96 -3.39
CA ALA A 19 8.55 -1.10 -4.30
C ALA A 19 9.62 -2.10 -3.82
N ASN A 20 9.78 -2.25 -2.51
CA ASN A 20 10.64 -3.25 -1.88
C ASN A 20 10.03 -3.61 -0.53
N LEU A 21 9.56 -4.84 -0.39
CA LEU A 21 8.84 -5.26 0.82
C LEU A 21 9.75 -5.22 2.05
N SER A 22 10.89 -5.88 2.02
CA SER A 22 11.78 -5.96 3.19
C SER A 22 12.18 -4.58 3.71
N LEU A 23 12.56 -3.67 2.81
CA LEU A 23 12.97 -2.32 3.19
C LEU A 23 11.78 -1.49 3.69
N SER A 24 10.61 -1.63 3.07
CA SER A 24 9.40 -0.95 3.53
C SER A 24 9.00 -1.39 4.93
N GLU A 25 9.04 -2.69 5.20
CA GLU A 25 8.71 -3.23 6.53
C GLU A 25 9.70 -2.76 7.61
N GLU A 26 11.00 -2.73 7.29
CA GLU A 26 12.00 -2.22 8.23
C GLU A 26 11.73 -0.76 8.61
N LEU A 27 11.48 0.10 7.63
CA LEU A 27 11.18 1.51 7.86
C LEU A 27 9.83 1.72 8.55
N SER A 28 8.82 0.93 8.20
CA SER A 28 7.50 0.92 8.82
C SER A 28 7.59 0.57 10.31
N TYR A 29 8.35 -0.47 10.66
CA TYR A 29 8.63 -0.85 12.05
C TYR A 29 9.36 0.28 12.81
N GLU A 30 10.37 0.90 12.19
CA GLU A 30 11.11 2.00 12.80
C GLU A 30 10.23 3.22 13.05
N PHE A 31 9.34 3.56 12.10
CA PHE A 31 8.33 4.59 12.28
C PHE A 31 7.41 4.26 13.47
N ALA A 32 6.82 3.07 13.48
CA ALA A 32 5.90 2.63 14.54
C ALA A 32 6.57 2.69 15.94
N MET A 33 7.80 2.21 16.05
CA MET A 33 8.57 2.23 17.29
C MET A 33 8.90 3.66 17.73
N SER A 34 9.32 4.52 16.81
CA SER A 34 9.63 5.92 17.07
C SER A 34 8.40 6.68 17.58
N GLU A 35 7.26 6.52 16.91
CA GLU A 35 6.03 7.18 17.33
C GLU A 35 5.53 6.65 18.68
N ALA A 36 5.57 5.34 18.92
CA ALA A 36 5.20 4.75 20.20
C ALA A 36 6.08 5.30 21.35
N GLN A 37 7.38 5.47 21.12
CA GLN A 37 8.30 6.06 22.10
C GLN A 37 7.99 7.54 22.36
N LYS A 38 7.76 8.34 21.33
CA LYS A 38 7.39 9.76 21.46
C LYS A 38 6.12 9.96 22.31
N HIS A 39 5.17 9.03 22.18
CA HIS A 39 3.89 9.09 22.91
C HIS A 39 3.92 8.33 24.23
N ASN A 40 5.06 7.77 24.66
CA ASN A 40 5.19 6.92 25.84
C ASN A 40 4.20 5.74 25.84
N ASP A 41 3.88 5.20 24.66
CA ASP A 41 2.93 4.11 24.48
C ASP A 41 3.60 2.77 24.76
N THR A 42 3.64 2.42 26.06
CA THR A 42 4.27 1.18 26.53
C THR A 42 3.64 -0.09 25.96
N VAL A 43 2.34 -0.04 25.61
CA VAL A 43 1.63 -1.19 25.03
C VAL A 43 2.17 -1.46 23.63
N SER A 44 2.15 -0.45 22.75
CA SER A 44 2.67 -0.59 21.39
C SER A 44 4.17 -0.92 21.37
N ILE A 45 4.97 -0.30 22.26
CA ILE A 45 6.40 -0.62 22.40
C ILE A 45 6.62 -2.10 22.76
N ASN A 46 5.84 -2.64 23.69
CA ASN A 46 5.97 -4.05 24.08
C ASN A 46 5.54 -5.00 22.97
N GLN A 47 4.45 -4.68 22.27
CA GLN A 47 3.99 -5.45 21.12
C GLN A 47 5.05 -5.50 20.00
N LEU A 48 5.62 -4.33 19.64
CA LEU A 48 6.70 -4.27 18.64
C LEU A 48 7.95 -5.04 19.05
N LYS A 49 8.32 -4.98 20.32
CA LYS A 49 9.45 -5.77 20.86
C LYS A 49 9.17 -7.28 20.81
N GLN A 50 7.92 -7.70 21.04
CA GLN A 50 7.51 -9.10 21.03
C GLN A 50 7.56 -9.69 19.62
N ILE A 51 7.09 -8.97 18.61
CA ILE A 51 7.17 -9.43 17.21
C ILE A 51 8.59 -9.36 16.64
N GLY A 52 9.44 -8.50 17.21
CA GLY A 52 10.80 -8.25 16.74
C GLY A 52 10.87 -7.37 15.49
N LYS A 53 12.09 -7.17 14.97
CA LYS A 53 12.30 -6.44 13.72
C LYS A 53 12.04 -7.34 12.50
N PRO A 54 11.54 -6.76 11.37
CA PRO A 54 11.49 -7.49 10.09
C PRO A 54 12.89 -7.95 9.63
N PRO A 55 13.02 -9.01 8.80
CA PRO A 55 11.92 -9.80 8.24
C PRO A 55 11.27 -10.71 9.28
N TYR A 56 9.95 -10.72 9.30
CA TYR A 56 9.22 -11.53 10.26
C TYR A 56 9.36 -13.02 9.96
N VAL A 57 9.58 -13.80 11.02
CA VAL A 57 9.62 -15.25 10.98
C VAL A 57 8.67 -15.81 12.04
N SER A 58 8.00 -16.90 11.73
CA SER A 58 7.14 -17.55 12.70
C SER A 58 7.97 -18.04 13.88
N ASN A 59 7.50 -17.78 15.10
CA ASN A 59 8.10 -18.22 16.35
C ASN A 59 7.03 -18.89 17.24
N SER A 60 7.33 -19.17 18.49
CA SER A 60 6.40 -19.79 19.45
C SER A 60 5.25 -18.88 19.88
N GLU A 61 5.36 -17.58 19.67
CA GLU A 61 4.40 -16.58 20.14
C GLU A 61 3.57 -15.97 19.01
N ASN A 62 4.18 -15.80 17.81
CA ASN A 62 3.51 -15.16 16.67
C ASN A 62 3.85 -15.87 15.35
N THR A 63 2.87 -15.95 14.47
CA THR A 63 3.07 -16.24 13.05
C THR A 63 3.57 -14.97 12.32
N VAL A 64 4.08 -15.13 11.09
CA VAL A 64 4.44 -14.00 10.23
C VAL A 64 3.24 -13.07 10.02
N THR A 65 2.06 -13.62 9.76
CA THR A 65 0.82 -12.85 9.56
C THR A 65 0.45 -12.02 10.79
N GLU A 66 0.51 -12.62 11.99
CA GLU A 66 0.21 -11.90 13.23
C GLU A 66 1.21 -10.78 13.50
N ALA A 67 2.49 -10.98 13.21
CA ALA A 67 3.50 -9.94 13.34
C ALA A 67 3.21 -8.76 12.40
N PHE A 68 2.88 -9.02 11.14
CA PHE A 68 2.45 -8.00 10.19
C PHE A 68 1.20 -7.25 10.67
N GLU A 69 0.19 -7.95 11.16
CA GLU A 69 -1.05 -7.34 11.65
C GLU A 69 -0.79 -6.41 12.83
N ILE A 70 0.01 -6.85 13.79
CA ILE A 70 0.40 -6.02 14.96
C ILE A 70 1.11 -4.74 14.51
N GLU A 71 2.09 -4.87 13.63
CA GLU A 71 2.81 -3.71 13.10
C GLU A 71 1.87 -2.75 12.39
N ARG A 72 1.04 -3.25 11.46
CA ARG A 72 0.09 -2.44 10.68
C ARG A 72 -0.93 -1.71 11.56
N GLN A 73 -1.42 -2.36 12.63
CA GLN A 73 -2.30 -1.71 13.59
C GLN A 73 -1.62 -0.54 14.30
N ILE A 74 -0.35 -0.69 14.66
CA ILE A 74 0.41 0.37 15.31
C ILE A 74 0.75 1.49 14.33
N VAL A 75 1.15 1.19 13.11
CA VAL A 75 1.34 2.18 12.04
C VAL A 75 0.04 2.97 11.83
N MET A 76 -1.10 2.28 11.68
CA MET A 76 -2.40 2.91 11.48
C MET A 76 -2.84 3.78 12.67
N LYS A 77 -2.40 3.45 13.89
CA LYS A 77 -2.64 4.28 15.07
C LYS A 77 -2.00 5.66 14.96
N TYR A 78 -0.81 5.75 14.36
CA TYR A 78 -0.03 6.99 14.26
C TYR A 78 -0.12 7.68 12.90
N ALA A 79 -0.38 6.91 11.84
CA ALA A 79 -0.65 7.41 10.50
C ALA A 79 -2.01 6.87 9.98
N PRO A 80 -3.14 7.27 10.60
CA PRO A 80 -4.45 6.75 10.23
C PRO A 80 -4.87 7.25 8.85
N ILE A 81 -5.49 6.38 8.07
CA ILE A 81 -6.17 6.77 6.84
C ILE A 81 -7.32 7.71 7.20
N LYS A 82 -7.28 8.93 6.68
CA LYS A 82 -8.27 9.98 6.91
C LYS A 82 -9.29 9.96 5.77
N LEU A 83 -10.48 9.48 6.04
CA LEU A 83 -11.55 9.54 5.03
C LEU A 83 -11.93 10.99 4.76
N ASP A 84 -12.04 11.35 3.47
CA ASP A 84 -12.69 12.61 3.10
C ASP A 84 -14.11 12.63 3.68
N THR A 85 -14.47 13.72 4.36
CA THR A 85 -15.79 13.85 5.01
C THR A 85 -16.96 13.80 4.01
N ASN A 86 -16.70 14.11 2.74
CA ASN A 86 -17.65 14.00 1.65
C ASN A 86 -17.64 12.62 0.98
N PHE A 87 -16.63 11.79 1.28
CA PHE A 87 -16.50 10.46 0.72
C PHE A 87 -17.37 9.47 1.50
N ASN A 88 -18.44 9.05 0.90
CA ASN A 88 -19.29 8.01 1.46
C ASN A 88 -18.85 6.64 0.90
N PHE A 89 -17.96 5.96 1.63
CA PHE A 89 -17.44 4.64 1.26
C PHE A 89 -18.56 3.63 0.97
N ILE A 90 -19.57 3.58 1.84
CA ILE A 90 -20.73 2.68 1.66
C ILE A 90 -21.47 3.02 0.37
N LYS A 91 -21.73 4.32 0.13
CA LYS A 91 -22.40 4.76 -1.09
C LYS A 91 -21.57 4.45 -2.35
N SER A 92 -20.25 4.66 -2.32
CA SER A 92 -19.37 4.34 -3.45
C SER A 92 -19.34 2.84 -3.75
N MET A 93 -19.29 2.01 -2.73
CA MET A 93 -19.34 0.56 -2.86
C MET A 93 -20.66 0.09 -3.48
N PHE A 94 -21.79 0.69 -3.11
CA PHE A 94 -23.10 0.34 -3.69
C PHE A 94 -23.33 0.95 -5.08
N LEU A 95 -22.69 2.05 -5.43
CA LEU A 95 -22.81 2.70 -6.75
C LEU A 95 -21.85 2.11 -7.81
N ASP A 96 -20.91 1.28 -7.41
CA ASP A 96 -20.07 0.55 -8.37
C ASP A 96 -20.95 -0.40 -9.19
N ASN A 97 -20.98 -0.17 -10.51
CA ASN A 97 -21.81 -0.95 -11.44
C ASN A 97 -21.10 -2.23 -11.94
N GLY A 98 -19.86 -2.47 -11.52
CA GLY A 98 -19.08 -3.64 -11.91
C GLY A 98 -19.45 -4.94 -11.19
N LEU A 99 -20.12 -4.82 -10.04
CA LEU A 99 -20.51 -5.97 -9.20
C LEU A 99 -22.02 -5.95 -8.93
N THR A 100 -22.62 -7.12 -8.88
CA THR A 100 -24.03 -7.27 -8.44
C THR A 100 -24.14 -7.02 -6.93
N PHE A 101 -25.36 -6.73 -6.46
CA PHE A 101 -25.60 -6.54 -5.01
C PHE A 101 -25.18 -7.77 -4.18
N SER A 102 -25.43 -8.98 -4.71
CA SER A 102 -25.03 -10.22 -4.05
C SER A 102 -23.51 -10.35 -3.93
N GLU A 103 -22.76 -10.00 -4.99
CA GLU A 103 -21.28 -10.01 -4.98
C GLU A 103 -20.73 -9.00 -3.97
N LYS A 104 -21.27 -7.77 -3.98
CA LYS A 104 -20.87 -6.72 -3.01
C LYS A 104 -21.12 -7.13 -1.56
N PHE A 105 -22.27 -7.76 -1.30
CA PHE A 105 -22.61 -8.24 0.03
C PHE A 105 -21.73 -9.42 0.46
N THR A 106 -21.42 -10.31 -0.47
CA THR A 106 -20.52 -11.43 -0.25
C THR A 106 -19.10 -10.96 0.06
N ASP A 107 -18.59 -9.99 -0.72
CA ASP A 107 -17.27 -9.39 -0.49
C ASP A 107 -17.21 -8.71 0.88
N MET A 108 -18.24 -7.98 1.27
CA MET A 108 -18.28 -7.30 2.58
C MET A 108 -18.22 -8.29 3.76
N ILE A 109 -18.89 -9.44 3.64
CA ILE A 109 -18.97 -10.43 4.72
C ILE A 109 -17.77 -11.38 4.71
N ASN A 110 -17.31 -11.80 3.53
CA ASN A 110 -16.31 -12.84 3.38
C ASN A 110 -14.90 -12.31 3.10
N SER A 111 -14.74 -10.98 2.95
CA SER A 111 -13.44 -10.42 2.59
C SER A 111 -12.31 -10.78 3.58
N PRO A 112 -12.52 -10.86 4.91
CA PRO A 112 -11.47 -11.34 5.81
C PRO A 112 -11.09 -12.81 5.55
N GLU A 113 -12.07 -13.70 5.38
CA GLU A 113 -11.81 -15.14 5.19
C GLU A 113 -11.19 -15.44 3.81
N ALA A 114 -11.51 -14.66 2.77
CA ALA A 114 -10.90 -14.79 1.45
C ALA A 114 -9.48 -14.19 1.41
N TYR A 115 -9.22 -13.15 2.21
CA TYR A 115 -7.94 -12.47 2.26
C TYR A 115 -6.83 -13.34 2.88
N TYR A 116 -7.11 -14.07 3.97
CA TYR A 116 -6.11 -14.84 4.69
C TYR A 116 -5.40 -15.94 3.85
N PRO A 117 -6.07 -16.76 3.04
CA PRO A 117 -5.38 -17.74 2.19
C PRO A 117 -4.49 -17.08 1.13
N ALA A 118 -4.95 -15.96 0.55
CA ALA A 118 -4.17 -15.20 -0.43
C ALA A 118 -2.97 -14.52 0.23
N ALA A 119 -3.12 -13.97 1.44
CA ALA A 119 -2.04 -13.38 2.21
C ALA A 119 -0.92 -14.38 2.49
N LYS A 120 -1.24 -15.61 2.92
CA LYS A 120 -0.24 -16.68 3.15
C LYS A 120 0.57 -17.04 1.90
N ILE A 121 -0.08 -17.06 0.73
CA ILE A 121 0.61 -17.31 -0.54
C ILE A 121 1.50 -16.11 -0.89
N LEU A 122 1.00 -14.90 -0.70
CA LEU A 122 1.76 -13.67 -0.95
C LEU A 122 2.94 -13.53 0.01
N GLU A 123 2.80 -13.85 1.29
CA GLU A 123 3.89 -13.83 2.27
C GLU A 123 5.07 -14.70 1.83
N SER A 124 4.82 -15.93 1.38
CA SER A 124 5.87 -16.84 0.95
C SER A 124 6.56 -16.40 -0.35
N THR A 125 5.88 -15.62 -1.20
CA THR A 125 6.38 -15.19 -2.51
C THR A 125 6.81 -13.73 -2.55
N ALA A 126 6.27 -12.89 -1.66
CA ALA A 126 6.51 -11.44 -1.63
C ALA A 126 7.71 -11.03 -0.75
N ILE A 127 8.15 -11.91 0.15
CA ILE A 127 9.29 -11.63 1.07
C ILE A 127 10.53 -11.11 0.33
N ASP A 128 10.78 -11.59 -0.88
CA ASP A 128 11.91 -11.16 -1.72
C ASP A 128 11.50 -10.15 -2.82
N MET A 129 10.32 -9.52 -2.71
CA MET A 129 9.85 -8.55 -3.70
C MET A 129 10.71 -7.28 -3.69
N ASN A 130 11.35 -7.01 -4.82
CA ASN A 130 12.16 -5.82 -5.03
C ASN A 130 12.00 -5.33 -6.48
N LEU A 131 11.15 -4.32 -6.70
CA LEU A 131 10.87 -3.80 -8.03
C LEU A 131 12.09 -3.15 -8.70
N MET A 132 13.02 -2.58 -7.93
CA MET A 132 14.28 -2.04 -8.49
C MET A 132 15.11 -3.12 -9.17
N ARG A 133 15.11 -4.34 -8.60
CA ARG A 133 15.81 -5.51 -9.16
C ARG A 133 14.98 -6.19 -10.25
N ASP A 134 13.69 -6.39 -9.99
CA ASP A 134 12.85 -7.31 -10.78
C ASP A 134 12.17 -6.63 -11.97
N ILE A 135 11.92 -5.33 -11.87
CA ILE A 135 11.23 -4.52 -12.88
C ILE A 135 11.95 -3.17 -13.07
N PRO A 136 13.21 -3.18 -13.53
CA PRO A 136 13.97 -1.93 -13.73
C PRO A 136 13.49 -1.12 -14.94
N GLU A 137 12.70 -1.73 -15.84
CA GLU A 137 12.18 -1.09 -17.04
C GLU A 137 10.73 -1.48 -17.29
N LEU A 138 9.91 -0.50 -17.67
CA LEU A 138 8.58 -0.68 -18.26
C LEU A 138 8.50 0.03 -19.61
N LYS A 139 7.84 -0.61 -20.59
CA LYS A 139 7.67 -0.07 -21.96
C LYS A 139 6.37 0.72 -22.13
N VAL A 140 5.74 1.10 -21.04
CA VAL A 140 4.54 1.94 -20.99
C VAL A 140 4.78 3.15 -20.09
N PRO A 141 4.02 4.24 -20.21
CA PRO A 141 4.06 5.35 -19.27
C PRO A 141 3.85 4.90 -17.83
N VAL A 142 4.57 5.52 -16.88
CA VAL A 142 4.51 5.20 -15.45
C VAL A 142 3.98 6.40 -14.66
N TYR A 143 2.95 6.18 -13.87
CA TYR A 143 2.36 7.17 -12.98
C TYR A 143 2.35 6.63 -11.56
N ILE A 144 2.96 7.34 -10.62
CA ILE A 144 2.94 6.97 -9.21
C ILE A 144 2.18 8.03 -8.42
N LEU A 145 1.18 7.58 -7.66
CA LEU A 145 0.35 8.40 -6.78
C LEU A 145 0.61 7.95 -5.35
N GLN A 146 1.27 8.79 -4.55
CA GLN A 146 1.78 8.41 -3.24
C GLN A 146 1.46 9.48 -2.19
N GLY A 147 1.07 9.06 -0.99
CA GLY A 147 0.99 9.94 0.17
C GLY A 147 2.38 10.23 0.73
N ASP A 148 2.65 11.43 1.20
CA ASP A 148 3.94 11.76 1.80
C ASP A 148 4.13 11.16 3.20
N ASN A 149 3.03 10.73 3.82
CA ASN A 149 2.97 10.08 5.13
C ASN A 149 2.50 8.61 5.02
N ASP A 150 2.81 7.96 3.90
CA ASP A 150 2.52 6.54 3.70
C ASP A 150 3.64 5.69 4.31
N HIS A 151 3.36 5.14 5.49
CA HIS A 151 4.22 4.23 6.23
C HIS A 151 3.82 2.76 6.09
N PHE A 152 2.85 2.43 5.22
CA PHE A 152 2.55 1.05 4.83
C PHE A 152 3.43 0.57 3.68
N THR A 153 3.62 1.44 2.70
CA THR A 153 4.40 1.17 1.49
C THR A 153 5.44 2.26 1.27
N GLU A 154 6.07 2.61 2.32
CA GLU A 154 7.09 3.65 2.52
C GLU A 154 7.38 4.54 1.29
N THR A 155 6.96 5.79 1.38
CA THR A 155 7.08 6.78 0.31
C THR A 155 8.50 6.96 -0.18
N SER A 156 9.48 6.90 0.72
CA SER A 156 10.90 6.99 0.41
C SER A 156 11.36 5.84 -0.50
N VAL A 157 10.89 4.63 -0.25
CA VAL A 157 11.23 3.43 -1.03
C VAL A 157 10.57 3.47 -2.40
N ALA A 158 9.29 3.86 -2.46
CA ALA A 158 8.57 4.07 -3.71
C ALA A 158 9.24 5.15 -4.59
N LYS A 159 9.76 6.23 -3.95
CA LYS A 159 10.47 7.31 -4.65
C LYS A 159 11.78 6.84 -5.26
N VAL A 160 12.57 6.03 -4.55
CA VAL A 160 13.81 5.43 -5.08
C VAL A 160 13.50 4.59 -6.33
N TYR A 161 12.45 3.77 -6.29
CA TYR A 161 12.04 3.02 -7.47
C TYR A 161 11.60 3.94 -8.61
N PHE A 162 10.76 4.93 -8.35
CA PHE A 162 10.34 5.89 -9.37
C PHE A 162 11.52 6.60 -10.03
N ASP A 163 12.52 6.99 -9.26
CA ASP A 163 13.69 7.68 -9.81
C ASP A 163 14.54 6.76 -10.68
N SER A 164 14.64 5.48 -10.33
CA SER A 164 15.49 4.49 -11.01
C SER A 164 14.83 3.82 -12.21
N ILE A 165 13.50 3.64 -12.22
CA ILE A 165 12.81 2.93 -13.30
C ILE A 165 12.98 3.63 -14.64
N ILE A 166 13.25 2.86 -15.70
CA ILE A 166 13.28 3.31 -17.09
C ILE A 166 11.88 3.15 -17.68
N ALA A 167 11.32 4.22 -18.23
CA ALA A 167 10.01 4.21 -18.89
C ALA A 167 9.94 5.29 -19.97
N PRO A 168 9.04 5.17 -21.00
CA PRO A 168 8.85 6.19 -22.04
C PRO A 168 8.50 7.57 -21.49
N SER A 169 7.71 7.61 -20.44
CA SER A 169 7.45 8.80 -19.62
C SER A 169 7.11 8.38 -18.20
N LYS A 170 7.38 9.26 -17.23
CA LYS A 170 7.02 8.98 -15.83
C LYS A 170 6.61 10.25 -15.11
N LYS A 171 5.56 10.15 -14.29
CA LYS A 171 5.06 11.26 -13.45
C LYS A 171 4.85 10.79 -12.02
N TRP A 172 5.28 11.62 -11.08
CA TRP A 172 5.09 11.43 -9.65
C TRP A 172 4.08 12.44 -9.11
N PHE A 173 3.05 11.95 -8.44
CA PHE A 173 2.03 12.76 -7.80
C PHE A 173 2.06 12.53 -6.30
N LEU A 174 2.55 13.53 -5.56
CA LEU A 174 2.59 13.49 -4.10
C LEU A 174 1.30 14.10 -3.53
N PHE A 175 0.76 13.43 -2.54
CA PHE A 175 -0.37 13.91 -1.75
C PHE A 175 0.13 14.34 -0.38
N GLU A 176 0.22 15.65 -0.17
CA GLU A 176 0.66 16.25 1.09
C GLU A 176 -0.25 15.82 2.24
N ASN A 177 0.35 15.34 3.34
CA ASN A 177 -0.32 14.74 4.50
C ASN A 177 -1.17 13.50 4.14
N GLY A 178 -1.02 12.95 2.95
CA GLY A 178 -1.68 11.72 2.53
C GLY A 178 -1.00 10.49 3.12
N THR A 179 -1.78 9.49 3.47
CA THR A 179 -1.30 8.20 3.93
C THR A 179 -1.41 7.14 2.83
N HIS A 180 -1.49 5.86 3.17
CA HIS A 180 -1.65 4.77 2.19
C HIS A 180 -2.97 4.85 1.40
N GLY A 181 -3.98 5.53 1.92
CA GLY A 181 -5.32 5.60 1.36
C GLY A 181 -5.60 6.83 0.48
N VAL A 182 -4.64 7.36 -0.29
CA VAL A 182 -4.80 8.62 -1.03
C VAL A 182 -6.01 8.69 -1.95
N GLN A 183 -6.49 7.55 -2.49
CA GLN A 183 -7.69 7.49 -3.33
C GLN A 183 -8.99 7.75 -2.57
N ILE A 184 -9.00 7.49 -1.26
CA ILE A 184 -10.16 7.74 -0.39
C ILE A 184 -9.99 8.95 0.51
N GLU A 185 -8.75 9.39 0.72
CA GLU A 185 -8.43 10.62 1.47
C GLU A 185 -8.60 11.87 0.59
N TYR A 186 -8.26 11.76 -0.71
CA TYR A 186 -8.27 12.87 -1.67
C TYR A 186 -8.99 12.49 -2.98
N PRO A 187 -10.24 12.02 -2.93
CA PRO A 187 -10.91 11.42 -4.08
C PRO A 187 -11.00 12.36 -5.28
N GLU A 188 -11.25 13.65 -5.08
CA GLU A 188 -11.36 14.62 -6.17
C GLU A 188 -10.01 14.91 -6.83
N LYS A 189 -8.94 15.09 -6.05
CA LYS A 189 -7.58 15.25 -6.58
C LYS A 189 -7.13 14.00 -7.32
N TYR A 190 -7.37 12.82 -6.73
CA TYR A 190 -7.05 11.52 -7.33
C TYR A 190 -7.76 11.36 -8.68
N ARG A 191 -9.07 11.58 -8.71
CA ARG A 191 -9.89 11.53 -9.92
C ARG A 191 -9.43 12.55 -10.98
N SER A 192 -9.11 13.77 -10.57
CA SER A 192 -8.61 14.81 -11.49
C SER A 192 -7.31 14.40 -12.16
N ILE A 193 -6.36 13.84 -11.41
CA ILE A 193 -5.10 13.31 -11.96
C ILE A 193 -5.40 12.19 -12.95
N TYR A 194 -6.28 11.26 -12.58
CA TYR A 194 -6.63 10.12 -13.45
C TYR A 194 -7.19 10.60 -14.80
N ILE A 195 -8.17 11.51 -14.76
CA ILE A 195 -8.85 12.00 -15.97
C ILE A 195 -7.94 12.90 -16.79
N ASN A 196 -7.20 13.82 -16.15
CA ASN A 196 -6.52 14.92 -16.86
C ASN A 196 -5.07 14.61 -17.23
N GLU A 197 -4.42 13.71 -16.50
CA GLU A 197 -2.99 13.42 -16.67
C GLU A 197 -2.74 12.02 -17.23
N ILE A 198 -3.64 11.06 -16.95
CA ILE A 198 -3.42 9.65 -17.33
C ILE A 198 -4.25 9.29 -18.56
N LEU A 199 -5.54 9.55 -18.57
CA LEU A 199 -6.43 9.18 -19.67
C LEU A 199 -6.31 10.06 -20.92
N LYS A 200 -5.70 11.24 -20.81
CA LYS A 200 -5.51 12.15 -21.95
C LYS A 200 -4.22 11.92 -22.75
N ASN A 201 -3.31 11.12 -22.25
CA ASN A 201 -2.07 10.73 -22.90
C ASN A 201 -2.17 9.31 -23.44
#